data_805ed67e3156d30e694a96d1b996a665
#
_entry.id   805ed67e3156d30e694a96d1b996a665
#
_cell.length_a   1.000
_cell.length_b   1.000
_cell.length_c   1.000
_cell.angle_alpha   90.00
_cell.angle_beta   90.00
_cell.angle_gamma   90.00
#
_symmetry.space_group_name_H-M   'P 1'
#
loop_
_entity.id
_entity.type
_entity.pdbx_description
1 polymer ?
#
loop_
_entity_poly.entity_id
_entity_poly.type
_entity_poly.pdbx_seq_one_letter_code
_entity_poly.pdbx_strand_id
1 'polypeptide(L)'
;MRVLVVVSAAVATLGLAAFGIFAAQKAAEPGGTILAVLSSPSAPAPAASAIPNQVAQSPAPTVPEAAIAPPASVPAVAPPPAVPAVPTRVAQNSPSAAMASAPETGSGAPGSIQPCDKPGGMGLSRIVEIDTTGGPAFGMEHFKQYDFLQEHEVVLTFDDGPWPENTPMVIKALTDQCLKATFFEIGEHAMWHPELSKMVAAAGMTIGSHTWSHKDLAKEPYASDIEQAKSEIEMGVSAVQAAVAAPIAPFFRFPDLQQPPQLLSYLAERNIATFSTDIDSFDFKLRRPEQVIQSVMTKLKKNGKGIVLMHDFQRHTAEAMPELLRQLKANGFKVVHMVPRATLESLPKYDEMVRQQDKLSVNNTRPASSVVRTISGN
;
A
#
# COMPACT_ATOMS: atom_id res chain seq x y z
N MET A 1 -31.19 -39.52 -45.80
CA MET A 1 -31.75 -39.18 -44.49
C MET A 1 -31.54 -37.67 -44.29
N ARG A 2 -32.64 -36.93 -44.35
CA ARG A 2 -32.64 -35.45 -44.17
C ARG A 2 -32.88 -35.16 -42.70
N VAL A 3 -31.96 -34.41 -42.06
CA VAL A 3 -32.13 -33.93 -40.71
C VAL A 3 -32.63 -32.49 -40.76
N LEU A 4 -33.76 -32.28 -40.14
CA LEU A 4 -34.47 -30.99 -40.03
C LEU A 4 -33.86 -30.18 -38.88
N VAL A 5 -33.41 -28.96 -39.14
CA VAL A 5 -32.99 -28.00 -38.13
C VAL A 5 -34.11 -27.03 -37.86
N VAL A 6 -34.61 -27.00 -36.64
CA VAL A 6 -35.65 -26.04 -36.19
C VAL A 6 -34.91 -24.84 -35.59
N VAL A 7 -35.15 -23.67 -36.18
CA VAL A 7 -34.67 -22.37 -35.66
C VAL A 7 -35.84 -21.72 -34.92
N SER A 8 -35.68 -21.51 -33.64
CA SER A 8 -36.65 -20.74 -32.82
C SER A 8 -36.21 -19.27 -32.79
N ALA A 9 -37.06 -18.38 -33.30
CA ALA A 9 -36.91 -16.93 -33.24
C ALA A 9 -37.55 -16.41 -31.94
N ALA A 10 -36.80 -15.66 -31.14
CA ALA A 10 -37.31 -14.90 -30.01
C ALA A 10 -37.62 -13.47 -30.45
N VAL A 11 -38.83 -13.02 -30.21
CA VAL A 11 -39.33 -11.68 -30.50
C VAL A 11 -38.99 -10.77 -29.32
N ALA A 12 -38.29 -9.68 -29.59
CA ALA A 12 -38.03 -8.61 -28.63
C ALA A 12 -39.06 -7.50 -28.79
N THR A 13 -39.81 -7.21 -27.75
CA THR A 13 -40.76 -6.08 -27.68
C THR A 13 -40.05 -4.84 -27.15
N LEU A 14 -40.01 -3.78 -27.97
CA LEU A 14 -39.63 -2.42 -27.59
C LEU A 14 -40.76 -1.76 -26.79
N GLY A 15 -40.46 -1.23 -25.60
CA GLY A 15 -41.30 -0.30 -24.86
C GLY A 15 -40.79 1.12 -25.01
N LEU A 16 -41.54 1.99 -25.70
CA LEU A 16 -41.34 3.44 -25.71
C LEU A 16 -41.89 4.04 -24.41
N ALA A 17 -41.09 4.81 -23.71
CA ALA A 17 -41.55 5.70 -22.66
C ALA A 17 -41.38 7.16 -23.12
N ALA A 18 -42.48 7.89 -23.09
CA ALA A 18 -42.64 9.27 -23.58
C ALA A 18 -42.04 10.29 -22.59
N PHE A 19 -41.37 11.30 -23.14
CA PHE A 19 -40.95 12.52 -22.46
C PHE A 19 -42.17 13.44 -22.23
N GLY A 20 -42.38 13.87 -20.97
CA GLY A 20 -43.32 14.93 -20.62
C GLY A 20 -42.54 16.14 -20.13
N ILE A 21 -42.55 17.23 -20.92
CA ILE A 21 -42.04 18.55 -20.56
C ILE A 21 -43.15 19.26 -19.78
N PHE A 22 -42.87 19.80 -18.59
CA PHE A 22 -43.73 20.82 -17.95
C PHE A 22 -42.95 22.06 -17.67
N ALA A 23 -43.45 23.16 -18.25
CA ALA A 23 -42.97 24.52 -18.14
C ALA A 23 -43.43 25.17 -16.84
N ALA A 24 -42.61 26.08 -16.35
CA ALA A 24 -42.83 26.91 -15.19
C ALA A 24 -43.91 27.97 -15.44
N GLN A 25 -44.75 28.23 -14.43
CA GLN A 25 -45.47 29.51 -14.29
C GLN A 25 -45.45 30.03 -12.83
N LYS A 26 -45.07 31.28 -12.71
CA LYS A 26 -44.88 32.13 -11.53
C LYS A 26 -46.16 32.88 -11.26
N ALA A 27 -46.69 32.88 -10.03
CA ALA A 27 -47.58 33.95 -9.53
C ALA A 27 -47.63 33.98 -7.99
N ALA A 28 -47.21 35.04 -7.43
CA ALA A 28 -47.64 36.01 -6.37
C ALA A 28 -48.45 35.52 -5.16
N GLU A 29 -47.95 35.89 -3.99
CA GLU A 29 -48.60 36.00 -2.67
C GLU A 29 -49.77 36.99 -2.65
N PRO A 30 -50.65 37.10 -1.59
CA PRO A 30 -50.31 37.24 -0.18
C PRO A 30 -51.31 36.68 0.88
N GLY A 31 -50.83 36.52 2.11
CA GLY A 31 -51.53 36.93 3.34
C GLY A 31 -52.49 35.94 4.01
N GLY A 32 -52.25 35.70 5.32
CA GLY A 32 -53.31 35.27 6.24
C GLY A 32 -52.94 34.22 7.27
N THR A 33 -52.65 34.69 8.47
CA THR A 33 -52.58 34.00 9.78
C THR A 33 -53.80 33.11 10.03
N ILE A 34 -53.63 31.93 10.67
CA ILE A 34 -54.33 31.49 11.89
C ILE A 34 -53.73 30.15 12.37
N LEU A 35 -53.41 30.07 13.66
CA LEU A 35 -53.09 28.89 14.45
C LEU A 35 -54.25 27.86 14.46
N ALA A 36 -53.95 26.56 14.31
CA ALA A 36 -54.76 25.51 14.88
C ALA A 36 -53.82 24.35 15.32
N VAL A 37 -53.66 24.28 16.63
CA VAL A 37 -53.06 23.12 17.34
C VAL A 37 -54.06 21.97 17.25
N LEU A 38 -53.67 20.86 16.62
CA LEU A 38 -54.35 19.58 16.76
C LEU A 38 -53.34 18.55 17.27
N SER A 39 -53.54 18.26 18.56
CA SER A 39 -52.89 17.16 19.24
C SER A 39 -53.39 15.82 18.70
N SER A 40 -52.49 14.95 18.26
CA SER A 40 -52.81 13.53 17.96
C SER A 40 -52.35 12.68 19.12
N PRO A 41 -53.09 11.64 19.52
CA PRO A 41 -52.83 10.86 20.72
C PRO A 41 -51.68 9.86 20.50
N SER A 42 -50.82 9.76 21.49
CA SER A 42 -49.75 8.76 21.63
C SER A 42 -50.35 7.36 21.77
N ALA A 43 -49.85 6.43 20.95
CA ALA A 43 -50.05 5.01 21.16
C ALA A 43 -49.16 4.48 22.28
N PRO A 44 -49.62 3.53 23.11
CA PRO A 44 -48.80 3.01 24.22
C PRO A 44 -47.74 2.03 23.74
N ALA A 45 -46.55 2.14 24.34
CA ALA A 45 -45.43 1.24 24.12
C ALA A 45 -45.75 -0.16 24.68
N PRO A 46 -45.30 -1.25 24.05
CA PRO A 46 -45.43 -2.59 24.59
C PRO A 46 -44.52 -2.79 25.80
N ALA A 47 -45.08 -3.40 26.83
CA ALA A 47 -44.42 -3.73 28.10
C ALA A 47 -43.23 -4.69 27.86
N ALA A 48 -42.10 -4.35 28.46
CA ALA A 48 -40.92 -5.20 28.52
C ALA A 48 -41.20 -6.39 29.47
N SER A 49 -41.21 -7.61 28.93
CA SER A 49 -41.20 -8.84 29.73
C SER A 49 -39.82 -9.05 30.32
N ALA A 50 -39.74 -9.01 31.63
CA ALA A 50 -38.56 -9.35 32.40
C ALA A 50 -38.30 -10.87 32.31
N ILE A 51 -37.14 -11.24 31.79
CA ILE A 51 -36.60 -12.61 31.86
C ILE A 51 -35.74 -12.69 33.12
N PRO A 52 -35.95 -13.63 34.02
CA PRO A 52 -35.12 -13.79 35.21
C PRO A 52 -33.75 -14.37 34.81
N ASN A 53 -32.72 -13.66 35.19
CA ASN A 53 -31.32 -14.04 35.01
C ASN A 53 -30.96 -15.12 36.06
N GLN A 54 -31.01 -16.39 35.70
CA GLN A 54 -30.41 -17.46 36.49
C GLN A 54 -29.01 -17.71 35.97
N VAL A 55 -28.03 -17.18 36.67
CA VAL A 55 -26.62 -17.54 36.53
C VAL A 55 -26.41 -18.90 37.16
N ALA A 56 -26.36 -19.94 36.35
CA ALA A 56 -25.86 -21.25 36.79
C ALA A 56 -24.32 -21.17 36.85
N GLN A 57 -23.79 -21.16 38.06
CA GLN A 57 -22.34 -21.34 38.27
C GLN A 57 -22.01 -22.82 38.05
N SER A 58 -21.27 -23.12 36.99
CA SER A 58 -20.58 -24.41 36.82
C SER A 58 -19.30 -24.40 37.65
N PRO A 59 -18.99 -25.47 38.39
CA PRO A 59 -17.75 -25.57 39.16
C PRO A 59 -16.55 -25.74 38.19
N ALA A 60 -15.48 -25.03 38.48
CA ALA A 60 -14.20 -25.15 37.79
C ALA A 60 -13.61 -26.55 37.97
N PRO A 61 -12.99 -27.14 36.93
CA PRO A 61 -12.24 -28.37 37.07
C PRO A 61 -10.95 -28.11 37.86
N THR A 62 -10.79 -28.82 38.96
CA THR A 62 -9.52 -28.91 39.71
C THR A 62 -8.48 -29.66 38.86
N VAL A 63 -7.43 -28.96 38.45
CA VAL A 63 -6.22 -29.56 37.86
C VAL A 63 -5.32 -30.04 39.00
N PRO A 64 -4.84 -31.27 39.02
CA PRO A 64 -3.87 -31.71 40.03
C PRO A 64 -2.53 -31.02 39.83
N GLU A 65 -2.02 -30.42 40.86
CA GLU A 65 -0.68 -29.83 40.97
C GLU A 65 0.38 -30.91 40.77
N ALA A 66 0.99 -30.94 39.58
CA ALA A 66 2.17 -31.77 39.30
C ALA A 66 3.41 -31.02 39.82
N ALA A 67 4.11 -31.65 40.74
CA ALA A 67 5.36 -31.18 41.30
C ALA A 67 6.40 -30.86 40.23
N ILE A 68 6.86 -29.61 40.21
CA ILE A 68 7.93 -29.14 39.31
C ILE A 68 9.26 -29.61 39.89
N ALA A 69 9.92 -30.57 39.22
CA ALA A 69 11.31 -30.90 39.48
C ALA A 69 12.23 -29.75 39.02
N PRO A 70 13.33 -29.44 39.70
CA PRO A 70 14.25 -28.39 39.28
C PRO A 70 14.96 -28.74 37.96
N PRO A 71 15.24 -27.78 37.08
CA PRO A 71 15.90 -28.03 35.79
C PRO A 71 17.34 -28.50 36.01
N ALA A 72 17.71 -29.54 35.29
CA ALA A 72 19.08 -30.07 35.25
C ALA A 72 19.99 -29.02 34.58
N SER A 73 21.16 -28.80 35.20
CA SER A 73 22.23 -27.92 34.74
C SER A 73 22.70 -28.32 33.33
N VAL A 74 22.64 -27.38 32.40
CA VAL A 74 23.20 -27.54 31.03
C VAL A 74 24.72 -27.42 31.12
N PRO A 75 25.52 -28.30 30.52
CA PRO A 75 26.98 -28.16 30.51
C PRO A 75 27.39 -26.98 29.62
N ALA A 76 28.34 -26.20 30.13
CA ALA A 76 28.94 -25.06 29.42
C ALA A 76 29.61 -25.51 28.12
N VAL A 77 29.18 -24.89 27.01
CA VAL A 77 29.83 -25.05 25.69
C VAL A 77 31.12 -24.24 25.69
N ALA A 78 32.22 -24.93 25.40
CA ALA A 78 33.54 -24.31 25.26
C ALA A 78 33.59 -23.34 24.05
N PRO A 79 34.36 -22.24 24.12
CA PRO A 79 34.48 -21.31 23.00
C PRO A 79 35.26 -21.94 21.82
N PRO A 80 34.90 -21.55 20.58
CA PRO A 80 35.60 -22.08 19.39
C PRO A 80 37.05 -21.56 19.30
N PRO A 81 37.96 -22.34 18.67
CA PRO A 81 39.36 -21.96 18.57
C PRO A 81 39.57 -20.77 17.64
N ALA A 82 40.52 -19.90 17.99
CA ALA A 82 40.89 -18.71 17.22
C ALA A 82 41.43 -19.05 15.84
N VAL A 83 40.94 -18.40 14.80
CA VAL A 83 41.39 -18.50 13.41
C VAL A 83 42.70 -17.74 13.24
N PRO A 84 43.73 -18.29 12.60
CA PRO A 84 44.99 -17.58 12.40
C PRO A 84 44.88 -16.42 11.42
N ALA A 85 45.49 -15.33 11.74
CA ALA A 85 45.57 -14.10 10.93
C ALA A 85 46.33 -14.34 9.62
N VAL A 86 45.70 -13.96 8.49
CA VAL A 86 46.37 -13.93 7.17
C VAL A 86 47.12 -12.62 7.02
N PRO A 87 48.40 -12.63 6.54
CA PRO A 87 49.20 -11.40 6.43
C PRO A 87 48.72 -10.55 5.24
N THR A 88 48.51 -9.27 5.51
CA THR A 88 48.22 -8.21 4.55
C THR A 88 49.43 -7.98 3.64
N ARG A 89 49.30 -8.24 2.36
CA ARG A 89 50.29 -7.90 1.34
C ARG A 89 49.94 -6.55 0.74
N VAL A 90 50.70 -5.54 1.05
CA VAL A 90 50.68 -4.23 0.42
C VAL A 90 51.28 -4.39 -0.99
N ALA A 91 50.51 -4.05 -2.03
CA ALA A 91 51.02 -3.82 -3.37
C ALA A 91 50.71 -2.38 -3.77
N GLN A 92 51.76 -1.58 -3.80
CA GLN A 92 51.81 -0.31 -4.52
C GLN A 92 52.01 -0.63 -5.99
N ASN A 93 51.17 -0.01 -6.88
CA ASN A 93 51.63 0.56 -8.15
C ASN A 93 50.45 1.25 -8.85
N SER A 94 50.56 2.56 -9.04
CA SER A 94 49.83 3.33 -10.05
C SER A 94 50.51 3.16 -11.40
N PRO A 95 49.78 3.32 -12.54
CA PRO A 95 49.85 4.66 -13.15
C PRO A 95 48.48 5.18 -13.67
N SER A 96 48.40 6.46 -13.63
CA SER A 96 47.51 7.42 -14.23
C SER A 96 47.11 7.07 -15.68
N ALA A 97 45.79 7.05 -15.94
CA ALA A 97 45.24 7.32 -17.28
C ALA A 97 44.06 8.28 -17.10
N ALA A 98 44.20 9.45 -17.67
CA ALA A 98 43.14 10.46 -17.75
C ALA A 98 41.96 9.92 -18.57
N MET A 99 40.79 9.94 -17.99
CA MET A 99 39.52 9.81 -18.75
C MET A 99 38.59 10.97 -18.42
N ALA A 100 37.97 11.46 -19.46
CA ALA A 100 37.16 12.66 -19.58
C ALA A 100 36.05 12.77 -18.53
N SER A 101 35.84 13.97 -18.04
CA SER A 101 34.79 14.39 -17.14
C SER A 101 33.42 14.17 -17.74
N ALA A 102 32.63 13.25 -17.19
CA ALA A 102 31.17 13.21 -17.35
C ALA A 102 30.57 14.23 -16.37
N PRO A 103 29.38 14.81 -16.68
CA PRO A 103 28.78 15.81 -15.81
C PRO A 103 28.41 15.20 -14.45
N GLU A 104 28.87 15.81 -13.40
CA GLU A 104 28.53 15.45 -12.03
C GLU A 104 27.05 15.66 -11.75
N THR A 105 26.25 14.59 -11.82
CA THR A 105 24.94 14.54 -11.17
C THR A 105 25.20 14.44 -9.68
N GLY A 106 24.66 15.40 -8.92
CA GLY A 106 24.91 15.63 -7.52
C GLY A 106 24.91 14.38 -6.63
N SER A 107 26.08 13.93 -6.27
CA SER A 107 26.31 12.89 -5.27
C SER A 107 26.18 13.52 -3.86
N GLY A 108 24.93 13.63 -3.38
CA GLY A 108 24.70 13.76 -1.94
C GLY A 108 24.98 12.41 -1.28
N ALA A 109 25.78 12.41 -0.22
CA ALA A 109 26.00 11.21 0.59
C ALA A 109 24.65 10.60 0.99
N PRO A 110 24.48 9.25 0.94
CA PRO A 110 23.24 8.62 1.39
C PRO A 110 22.94 9.03 2.84
N GLY A 111 21.76 9.64 3.08
CA GLY A 111 21.32 10.02 4.43
C GLY A 111 21.41 11.50 4.80
N SER A 112 21.89 12.40 3.94
CA SER A 112 21.87 13.84 4.23
C SER A 112 20.52 14.47 3.87
N ILE A 113 19.87 15.12 4.86
CA ILE A 113 18.68 15.93 4.61
C ILE A 113 19.10 17.21 3.88
N GLN A 114 18.63 17.38 2.66
CA GLN A 114 18.81 18.64 1.94
C GLN A 114 17.78 19.66 2.46
N PRO A 115 18.21 20.90 2.77
CA PRO A 115 17.28 21.96 3.09
C PRO A 115 16.25 22.15 1.97
N CYS A 116 14.99 22.39 2.32
CA CYS A 116 13.96 22.67 1.34
C CYS A 116 14.21 24.01 0.65
N ASP A 117 14.38 23.99 -0.65
CA ASP A 117 14.60 25.18 -1.50
C ASP A 117 13.28 25.88 -1.91
N LYS A 118 12.14 25.26 -1.60
CA LYS A 118 10.82 25.80 -1.90
C LYS A 118 10.37 26.80 -0.84
N PRO A 119 9.98 28.03 -1.22
CA PRO A 119 9.46 29.00 -0.27
C PRO A 119 8.26 28.45 0.51
N GLY A 120 8.41 28.41 1.84
CA GLY A 120 7.37 27.87 2.70
C GLY A 120 7.22 26.35 2.65
N GLY A 121 8.10 25.61 2.00
CA GLY A 121 8.10 24.15 2.00
C GLY A 121 8.27 23.56 3.40
N MET A 122 7.77 22.35 3.61
CA MET A 122 7.81 21.67 4.91
C MET A 122 9.19 21.08 5.18
N GLY A 123 9.79 20.43 4.17
CA GLY A 123 11.04 19.68 4.31
C GLY A 123 10.90 18.41 5.15
N LEU A 124 11.86 17.50 5.01
CA LEU A 124 11.96 16.32 5.87
C LEU A 124 12.53 16.72 7.24
N SER A 125 12.03 16.10 8.32
CA SER A 125 12.58 16.28 9.66
C SER A 125 13.79 15.38 9.90
N ARG A 126 13.73 14.15 9.42
CA ARG A 126 14.84 13.19 9.43
C ARG A 126 14.62 12.06 8.44
N ILE A 127 15.70 11.36 8.13
CA ILE A 127 15.69 10.10 7.39
C ILE A 127 15.99 8.99 8.39
N VAL A 128 15.22 7.90 8.31
CA VAL A 128 15.41 6.70 9.13
C VAL A 128 15.86 5.57 8.22
N GLU A 129 17.03 5.06 8.45
CA GLU A 129 17.55 3.88 7.79
C GLU A 129 16.99 2.63 8.48
N ILE A 130 16.38 1.73 7.71
CA ILE A 130 15.83 0.48 8.18
C ILE A 130 16.77 -0.67 7.81
N ASP A 131 17.29 -1.35 8.82
CA ASP A 131 17.95 -2.65 8.65
C ASP A 131 16.89 -3.73 8.55
N THR A 132 16.79 -4.36 7.40
CA THR A 132 15.78 -5.38 7.11
C THR A 132 16.24 -6.81 7.41
N THR A 133 17.43 -6.97 7.97
CA THR A 133 17.97 -8.29 8.34
C THR A 133 17.02 -9.04 9.27
N GLY A 134 16.65 -10.26 8.89
CA GLY A 134 15.73 -11.09 9.65
C GLY A 134 14.25 -10.65 9.55
N GLY A 135 13.89 -9.75 8.61
CA GLY A 135 12.52 -9.38 8.31
C GLY A 135 11.78 -8.70 9.45
N PRO A 136 12.28 -7.59 10.01
CA PRO A 136 11.56 -6.88 11.07
C PRO A 136 10.19 -6.41 10.58
N ALA A 137 9.24 -6.31 11.50
CA ALA A 137 7.87 -5.91 11.19
C ALA A 137 7.49 -4.62 11.94
N PHE A 138 6.88 -3.67 11.21
CA PHE A 138 6.59 -2.31 11.66
C PHE A 138 5.10 -1.98 11.53
N GLY A 139 4.65 -0.98 12.31
CA GLY A 139 3.26 -0.50 12.31
C GLY A 139 2.47 -1.03 13.49
N MET A 140 2.13 -0.12 14.40
CA MET A 140 1.60 -0.42 15.73
C MET A 140 0.19 -1.02 15.73
N GLU A 141 -0.49 -1.03 14.58
CA GLU A 141 -1.78 -1.73 14.47
C GLU A 141 -1.59 -3.24 14.70
N HIS A 142 -0.53 -3.83 14.11
CA HIS A 142 -0.25 -5.27 14.19
C HIS A 142 1.05 -5.61 14.93
N PHE A 143 2.08 -4.77 14.81
CA PHE A 143 3.43 -5.05 15.32
C PHE A 143 3.85 -4.02 16.36
N LYS A 144 3.99 -4.43 17.62
CA LYS A 144 4.27 -3.53 18.76
C LYS A 144 5.76 -3.38 19.08
N GLN A 145 6.63 -4.07 18.36
CA GLN A 145 8.05 -4.20 18.74
C GLN A 145 8.89 -2.98 18.37
N TYR A 146 8.68 -2.40 17.19
CA TYR A 146 9.56 -1.36 16.66
C TYR A 146 8.82 -0.04 16.47
N ASP A 147 8.73 0.72 17.56
CA ASP A 147 8.23 2.09 17.54
C ASP A 147 9.41 3.06 17.39
N PHE A 148 9.73 3.46 16.16
CA PHE A 148 10.86 4.31 15.86
C PHE A 148 10.50 5.80 15.70
N LEU A 149 9.22 6.14 15.69
CA LEU A 149 8.75 7.50 15.52
C LEU A 149 8.72 8.26 16.84
N GLN A 150 9.16 9.51 16.79
CA GLN A 150 9.04 10.45 17.89
C GLN A 150 7.68 11.13 17.87
N GLU A 151 7.35 11.83 18.96
CA GLU A 151 6.10 12.59 19.03
C GLU A 151 6.03 13.63 17.91
N HIS A 152 4.85 13.76 17.30
CA HIS A 152 4.57 14.57 16.11
C HIS A 152 5.32 14.15 14.82
N GLU A 153 5.89 12.96 14.78
CA GLU A 153 6.46 12.42 13.55
C GLU A 153 5.44 11.58 12.77
N VAL A 154 5.49 11.71 11.46
CA VAL A 154 4.63 10.97 10.53
C VAL A 154 5.44 10.42 9.37
N VAL A 155 5.21 9.15 9.03
CA VAL A 155 5.64 8.54 7.78
C VAL A 155 4.44 8.46 6.86
N LEU A 156 4.57 8.97 5.64
CA LEU A 156 3.54 8.86 4.61
C LEU A 156 3.81 7.64 3.76
N THR A 157 2.82 6.78 3.62
CA THR A 157 2.90 5.59 2.77
C THR A 157 1.70 5.50 1.83
N PHE A 158 1.95 5.02 0.62
CA PHE A 158 0.94 4.88 -0.43
C PHE A 158 0.98 3.48 -1.01
N ASP A 159 -0.18 2.85 -1.09
CA ASP A 159 -0.36 1.50 -1.61
C ASP A 159 -1.10 1.52 -2.96
N ASP A 160 -1.07 0.40 -3.67
CA ASP A 160 -1.82 0.08 -4.88
C ASP A 160 -1.40 0.81 -6.17
N GLY A 161 -0.51 1.81 -6.09
CA GLY A 161 0.04 2.45 -7.27
C GLY A 161 0.98 1.55 -8.09
N PRO A 162 1.56 2.11 -9.17
CA PRO A 162 1.32 3.45 -9.68
C PRO A 162 0.05 3.53 -10.54
N TRP A 163 -0.57 4.72 -10.61
CA TRP A 163 -1.78 4.93 -11.40
C TRP A 163 -1.73 6.25 -12.18
N PRO A 164 -2.14 6.25 -13.47
CA PRO A 164 -2.16 7.45 -14.29
C PRO A 164 -2.95 8.59 -13.62
N GLU A 165 -2.51 9.83 -13.84
CA GLU A 165 -3.04 11.07 -13.27
C GLU A 165 -2.84 11.20 -11.75
N ASN A 166 -3.18 10.20 -10.95
CA ASN A 166 -3.22 10.29 -9.50
C ASN A 166 -1.82 10.21 -8.86
N THR A 167 -1.01 9.20 -9.20
CA THR A 167 0.36 9.06 -8.70
C THR A 167 1.22 10.30 -9.00
N PRO A 168 1.21 10.88 -10.24
CA PRO A 168 1.90 12.14 -10.51
C PRO A 168 1.43 13.32 -9.64
N MET A 169 0.13 13.41 -9.32
CA MET A 169 -0.40 14.44 -8.43
C MET A 169 0.14 14.30 -7.00
N VAL A 170 0.19 13.08 -6.48
CA VAL A 170 0.76 12.79 -5.16
C VAL A 170 2.25 13.15 -5.12
N ILE A 171 3.02 12.71 -6.11
CA ILE A 171 4.46 13.03 -6.23
C ILE A 171 4.66 14.55 -6.28
N LYS A 172 3.87 15.25 -7.09
CA LYS A 172 3.95 16.72 -7.18
C LYS A 172 3.70 17.38 -5.83
N ALA A 173 2.64 16.99 -5.13
CA ALA A 173 2.32 17.57 -3.82
C ALA A 173 3.44 17.36 -2.80
N LEU A 174 4.05 16.15 -2.77
CA LEU A 174 5.19 15.83 -1.92
C LEU A 174 6.43 16.66 -2.30
N THR A 175 6.79 16.69 -3.57
CA THR A 175 7.99 17.40 -4.06
C THR A 175 7.87 18.91 -3.91
N ASP A 176 6.68 19.49 -4.06
CA ASP A 176 6.42 20.91 -3.80
C ASP A 176 6.69 21.29 -2.34
N GLN A 177 6.63 20.34 -1.42
CA GLN A 177 6.93 20.50 0.01
C GLN A 177 8.32 19.96 0.40
N CYS A 178 9.16 19.54 -0.57
CA CYS A 178 10.45 18.86 -0.34
C CYS A 178 10.31 17.62 0.54
N LEU A 179 9.23 16.87 0.38
CA LEU A 179 8.94 15.67 1.14
C LEU A 179 9.20 14.42 0.33
N LYS A 180 9.45 13.31 1.04
CA LYS A 180 9.56 11.96 0.51
C LYS A 180 8.56 11.05 1.24
N ALA A 181 8.16 9.99 0.56
CA ALA A 181 7.24 8.98 1.07
C ALA A 181 7.70 7.58 0.65
N THR A 182 7.02 6.55 1.15
CA THR A 182 7.20 5.17 0.73
C THR A 182 5.99 4.73 -0.08
N PHE A 183 6.22 4.12 -1.25
CA PHE A 183 5.21 3.58 -2.13
C PHE A 183 5.33 2.05 -2.14
N PHE A 184 4.24 1.35 -1.87
CA PHE A 184 4.12 -0.10 -2.00
C PHE A 184 3.36 -0.40 -3.29
N GLU A 185 4.11 -0.65 -4.37
CA GLU A 185 3.54 -0.79 -5.70
C GLU A 185 3.07 -2.22 -5.97
N ILE A 186 1.92 -2.35 -6.64
CA ILE A 186 1.42 -3.61 -7.20
C ILE A 186 2.21 -3.94 -8.46
N GLY A 187 2.70 -5.17 -8.59
CA GLY A 187 3.51 -5.61 -9.73
C GLY A 187 2.82 -5.41 -11.08
N GLU A 188 1.55 -5.81 -11.21
CA GLU A 188 0.76 -5.60 -12.45
C GLU A 188 0.65 -4.12 -12.82
N HIS A 189 0.39 -3.23 -11.85
CA HIS A 189 0.28 -1.79 -12.10
C HIS A 189 1.62 -1.19 -12.51
N ALA A 190 2.71 -1.61 -11.86
CA ALA A 190 4.06 -1.19 -12.25
C ALA A 190 4.41 -1.62 -13.68
N MET A 191 4.03 -2.84 -14.09
CA MET A 191 4.21 -3.32 -15.47
C MET A 191 3.32 -2.61 -16.48
N TRP A 192 2.11 -2.20 -16.10
CA TRP A 192 1.22 -1.43 -16.98
C TRP A 192 1.70 0.02 -17.18
N HIS A 193 2.36 0.59 -16.17
CA HIS A 193 2.77 1.99 -16.13
C HIS A 193 4.23 2.16 -15.67
N PRO A 194 5.21 1.53 -16.34
CA PRO A 194 6.60 1.54 -15.88
C PRO A 194 7.22 2.96 -15.88
N GLU A 195 6.70 3.87 -16.68
CA GLU A 195 7.10 5.28 -16.67
C GLU A 195 6.72 5.97 -15.36
N LEU A 196 5.63 5.55 -14.71
CA LEU A 196 5.21 6.10 -13.42
C LEU A 196 6.05 5.57 -12.26
N SER A 197 6.37 4.27 -12.25
CA SER A 197 7.34 3.70 -11.26
C SER A 197 8.70 4.40 -11.37
N LYS A 198 9.18 4.66 -12.58
CA LYS A 198 10.41 5.46 -12.80
C LYS A 198 10.26 6.89 -12.28
N MET A 199 9.08 7.50 -12.43
CA MET A 199 8.81 8.84 -11.89
C MET A 199 8.85 8.85 -10.36
N VAL A 200 8.26 7.85 -9.69
CA VAL A 200 8.34 7.66 -8.23
C VAL A 200 9.80 7.55 -7.79
N ALA A 201 10.59 6.69 -8.46
CA ALA A 201 12.01 6.52 -8.18
C ALA A 201 12.83 7.80 -8.41
N ALA A 202 12.62 8.46 -9.56
CA ALA A 202 13.32 9.70 -9.92
C ALA A 202 12.99 10.85 -8.97
N ALA A 203 11.81 10.86 -8.37
CA ALA A 203 11.44 11.78 -7.30
C ALA A 203 12.12 11.45 -5.96
N GLY A 204 12.93 10.39 -5.88
CA GLY A 204 13.66 9.94 -4.69
C GLY A 204 12.75 9.39 -3.59
N MET A 205 11.61 8.84 -3.95
CA MET A 205 10.73 8.12 -3.04
C MET A 205 11.28 6.72 -2.78
N THR A 206 10.94 6.13 -1.64
CA THR A 206 11.24 4.72 -1.37
C THR A 206 10.15 3.87 -1.98
N ILE A 207 10.54 2.83 -2.74
CA ILE A 207 9.60 1.90 -3.38
C ILE A 207 9.78 0.52 -2.75
N GLY A 208 8.69 -0.05 -2.26
CA GLY A 208 8.53 -1.43 -1.82
C GLY A 208 7.53 -2.18 -2.71
N SER A 209 7.23 -3.42 -2.36
CA SER A 209 6.32 -4.28 -3.11
C SER A 209 5.01 -4.53 -2.36
N HIS A 210 3.91 -4.66 -3.13
CA HIS A 210 2.55 -4.94 -2.64
C HIS A 210 1.92 -6.14 -3.35
N THR A 211 2.70 -7.22 -3.53
CA THR A 211 2.37 -8.42 -4.33
C THR A 211 2.32 -8.17 -5.85
N TRP A 212 2.11 -9.25 -6.61
CA TRP A 212 1.92 -9.16 -8.05
C TRP A 212 0.56 -8.57 -8.41
N SER A 213 -0.54 -9.10 -7.86
CA SER A 213 -1.91 -8.81 -8.31
C SER A 213 -2.89 -8.43 -7.19
N HIS A 214 -2.36 -7.96 -6.05
CA HIS A 214 -3.14 -7.52 -4.87
C HIS A 214 -4.12 -8.60 -4.36
N LYS A 215 -3.67 -9.86 -4.24
CA LYS A 215 -4.49 -10.92 -3.66
C LYS A 215 -4.34 -10.99 -2.15
N ASP A 216 -5.44 -11.25 -1.46
CA ASP A 216 -5.42 -11.55 -0.03
C ASP A 216 -4.78 -12.95 0.18
N LEU A 217 -3.53 -12.95 0.62
CA LEU A 217 -2.74 -14.17 0.77
C LEU A 217 -3.16 -15.00 1.99
N ALA A 218 -4.07 -14.50 2.82
CA ALA A 218 -4.67 -15.27 3.91
C ALA A 218 -5.90 -16.08 3.48
N LYS A 219 -6.36 -15.92 2.23
CA LYS A 219 -7.52 -16.64 1.67
C LYS A 219 -7.11 -17.69 0.67
N GLU A 220 -8.03 -18.62 0.38
CA GLU A 220 -7.85 -19.60 -0.68
C GLU A 220 -7.74 -18.94 -2.06
N PRO A 221 -6.91 -19.49 -2.96
CA PRO A 221 -6.10 -20.73 -2.79
C PRO A 221 -4.78 -20.51 -2.04
N TYR A 222 -4.36 -19.30 -1.76
CA TYR A 222 -3.05 -18.96 -1.19
C TYR A 222 -2.87 -19.46 0.24
N ALA A 223 -3.94 -19.55 1.02
CA ALA A 223 -3.88 -20.06 2.40
C ALA A 223 -3.47 -21.52 2.46
N SER A 224 -3.84 -22.33 1.45
CA SER A 224 -3.48 -23.75 1.35
C SER A 224 -2.26 -24.02 0.46
N ASP A 225 -1.92 -23.10 -0.46
CA ASP A 225 -0.76 -23.21 -1.36
C ASP A 225 0.25 -22.10 -1.09
N ILE A 226 1.18 -22.39 -0.17
CA ILE A 226 2.20 -21.43 0.24
C ILE A 226 3.15 -21.06 -0.93
N GLU A 227 3.39 -21.95 -1.88
CA GLU A 227 4.25 -21.64 -3.02
C GLU A 227 3.58 -20.71 -4.01
N GLN A 228 2.26 -20.81 -4.18
CA GLN A 228 1.50 -19.84 -4.94
C GLN A 228 1.50 -18.47 -4.25
N ALA A 229 1.35 -18.42 -2.93
CA ALA A 229 1.44 -17.20 -2.16
C ALA A 229 2.83 -16.54 -2.25
N LYS A 230 3.91 -17.33 -2.15
CA LYS A 230 5.29 -16.84 -2.39
C LYS A 230 5.48 -16.32 -3.81
N SER A 231 4.84 -16.94 -4.80
CA SER A 231 4.89 -16.45 -6.18
C SER A 231 4.26 -15.07 -6.34
N GLU A 232 3.15 -14.79 -5.67
CA GLU A 232 2.55 -13.45 -5.64
C GLU A 232 3.51 -12.40 -5.07
N ILE A 233 4.23 -12.73 -3.99
CA ILE A 233 5.21 -11.83 -3.36
C ILE A 233 6.38 -11.58 -4.32
N GLU A 234 7.04 -12.64 -4.80
CA GLU A 234 8.28 -12.51 -5.58
C GLU A 234 8.04 -11.98 -7.00
N MET A 235 6.93 -12.34 -7.63
CA MET A 235 6.55 -11.72 -8.91
C MET A 235 6.29 -10.22 -8.75
N GLY A 236 5.68 -9.80 -7.64
CA GLY A 236 5.52 -8.39 -7.31
C GLY A 236 6.86 -7.68 -7.21
N VAL A 237 7.82 -8.25 -6.48
CA VAL A 237 9.19 -7.72 -6.37
C VAL A 237 9.85 -7.61 -7.75
N SER A 238 9.86 -8.71 -8.52
CA SER A 238 10.50 -8.75 -9.85
C SER A 238 9.88 -7.74 -10.82
N ALA A 239 8.55 -7.59 -10.79
CA ALA A 239 7.83 -6.68 -11.66
C ALA A 239 8.13 -5.21 -11.36
N VAL A 240 8.08 -4.82 -10.07
CA VAL A 240 8.39 -3.45 -9.67
C VAL A 240 9.85 -3.11 -9.98
N GLN A 241 10.79 -4.01 -9.74
CA GLN A 241 12.20 -3.81 -10.13
C GLN A 241 12.37 -3.67 -11.64
N ALA A 242 11.69 -4.49 -12.43
CA ALA A 242 11.72 -4.39 -13.88
C ALA A 242 11.15 -3.05 -14.37
N ALA A 243 10.05 -2.59 -13.80
CA ALA A 243 9.42 -1.31 -14.13
C ALA A 243 10.31 -0.11 -13.78
N VAL A 244 10.90 -0.11 -12.58
CA VAL A 244 11.83 0.94 -12.12
C VAL A 244 13.16 0.88 -12.88
N ALA A 245 13.57 -0.28 -13.38
CA ALA A 245 14.88 -0.60 -13.94
C ALA A 245 16.04 -0.41 -12.93
N ALA A 246 15.76 -0.64 -11.65
CA ALA A 246 16.73 -0.57 -10.54
C ALA A 246 16.25 -1.45 -9.36
N PRO A 247 17.16 -1.84 -8.43
CA PRO A 247 16.76 -2.49 -7.19
C PRO A 247 15.80 -1.61 -6.37
N ILE A 248 14.84 -2.24 -5.69
CA ILE A 248 13.91 -1.57 -4.78
C ILE A 248 14.28 -1.81 -3.31
N ALA A 249 13.57 -1.15 -2.40
CA ALA A 249 13.71 -1.40 -0.98
C ALA A 249 13.20 -2.80 -0.61
N PRO A 250 13.86 -3.53 0.29
CA PRO A 250 13.33 -4.79 0.84
C PRO A 250 12.20 -4.51 1.83
N PHE A 251 11.18 -3.78 1.36
CA PHE A 251 9.99 -3.39 2.09
C PHE A 251 8.77 -4.01 1.42
N PHE A 252 7.93 -4.62 2.24
CA PHE A 252 6.74 -5.30 1.77
C PHE A 252 5.53 -4.94 2.65
N ARG A 253 4.38 -4.76 2.02
CA ARG A 253 3.09 -4.65 2.70
C ARG A 253 2.14 -5.68 2.13
N PHE A 254 1.47 -6.41 3.02
CA PHE A 254 0.44 -7.38 2.62
C PHE A 254 -0.84 -6.67 2.20
N PRO A 255 -1.51 -7.10 1.11
CA PRO A 255 -2.87 -6.69 0.78
C PRO A 255 -3.82 -6.87 1.96
N ASP A 256 -4.77 -5.94 2.12
CA ASP A 256 -5.75 -5.93 3.20
C ASP A 256 -5.13 -6.01 4.62
N LEU A 257 -3.82 -5.76 4.76
CA LEU A 257 -3.02 -5.93 5.98
C LEU A 257 -3.14 -7.36 6.59
N GLN A 258 -3.47 -8.36 5.78
CA GLN A 258 -3.55 -9.77 6.20
C GLN A 258 -2.17 -10.41 6.14
N GLN A 259 -1.67 -10.87 7.28
CA GLN A 259 -0.25 -11.23 7.48
C GLN A 259 -0.12 -12.69 7.95
N PRO A 260 -0.23 -13.68 7.03
CA PRO A 260 -0.07 -15.09 7.39
C PRO A 260 1.29 -15.36 8.04
N PRO A 261 1.36 -16.02 9.21
CA PRO A 261 2.63 -16.26 9.93
C PRO A 261 3.70 -16.97 9.10
N GLN A 262 3.28 -17.89 8.22
CA GLN A 262 4.18 -18.61 7.34
C GLN A 262 4.85 -17.69 6.30
N LEU A 263 4.12 -16.69 5.81
CA LEU A 263 4.66 -15.70 4.88
C LEU A 263 5.52 -14.65 5.58
N LEU A 264 5.21 -14.30 6.84
CA LEU A 264 6.11 -13.48 7.66
C LEU A 264 7.46 -14.19 7.86
N SER A 265 7.47 -15.49 8.14
CA SER A 265 8.70 -16.29 8.23
C SER A 265 9.47 -16.29 6.91
N TYR A 266 8.78 -16.45 5.78
CA TYR A 266 9.38 -16.39 4.46
C TYR A 266 10.02 -15.02 4.17
N LEU A 267 9.32 -13.93 4.46
CA LEU A 267 9.87 -12.57 4.31
C LEU A 267 11.11 -12.37 5.19
N ALA A 268 11.12 -12.92 6.41
CA ALA A 268 12.26 -12.89 7.31
C ALA A 268 13.49 -13.61 6.71
N GLU A 269 13.31 -14.79 6.11
CA GLU A 269 14.36 -15.52 5.39
C GLU A 269 14.92 -14.72 4.20
N ARG A 270 14.06 -13.92 3.55
CA ARG A 270 14.44 -13.03 2.44
C ARG A 270 15.02 -11.69 2.89
N ASN A 271 15.13 -11.43 4.19
CA ASN A 271 15.50 -10.13 4.76
C ASN A 271 14.61 -8.98 4.25
N ILE A 272 13.33 -9.24 4.11
CA ILE A 272 12.32 -8.27 3.69
C ILE A 272 11.54 -7.81 4.93
N ALA A 273 11.54 -6.52 5.21
CA ALA A 273 10.76 -5.93 6.30
C ALA A 273 9.27 -5.86 5.93
N THR A 274 8.41 -6.25 6.86
CA THR A 274 6.95 -6.15 6.70
C THR A 274 6.45 -4.84 7.30
N PHE A 275 5.62 -4.13 6.55
CA PHE A 275 4.98 -2.90 7.03
C PHE A 275 3.47 -3.07 7.16
N SER A 276 2.96 -2.92 8.37
CA SER A 276 1.58 -2.60 8.65
C SER A 276 1.42 -1.07 8.69
N THR A 277 0.51 -0.56 9.47
CA THR A 277 0.26 0.86 9.65
C THR A 277 0.05 1.21 11.13
N ASP A 278 0.09 2.49 11.45
CA ASP A 278 -0.40 3.04 12.72
C ASP A 278 -1.74 3.74 12.51
N ILE A 279 -1.94 4.22 11.29
CA ILE A 279 -3.11 5.02 10.91
C ILE A 279 -3.55 4.61 9.50
N ASP A 280 -4.57 3.79 9.41
CA ASP A 280 -5.29 3.57 8.15
C ASP A 280 -6.18 4.79 7.87
N SER A 281 -6.01 5.44 6.73
CA SER A 281 -6.85 6.56 6.31
C SER A 281 -8.27 6.15 5.99
N PHE A 282 -8.49 4.89 5.60
CA PHE A 282 -9.72 4.37 5.01
C PHE A 282 -10.17 5.14 3.76
N ASP A 283 -9.23 5.76 3.03
CA ASP A 283 -9.52 6.56 1.84
C ASP A 283 -10.29 5.76 0.78
N PHE A 284 -10.02 4.46 0.63
CA PHE A 284 -10.77 3.57 -0.27
C PHE A 284 -12.29 3.47 0.04
N LYS A 285 -12.73 3.87 1.23
CA LYS A 285 -14.16 3.96 1.62
C LYS A 285 -14.73 5.36 1.46
N LEU A 286 -13.86 6.35 1.23
CA LEU A 286 -14.23 7.75 1.14
C LEU A 286 -14.44 8.16 -0.32
N ARG A 287 -14.99 9.34 -0.56
CA ARG A 287 -15.28 9.82 -1.93
C ARG A 287 -14.90 11.28 -2.15
N ARG A 288 -14.45 11.98 -1.11
CA ARG A 288 -14.12 13.41 -1.18
C ARG A 288 -12.80 13.68 -0.48
N PRO A 289 -11.97 14.58 -1.02
CA PRO A 289 -10.67 14.95 -0.43
C PRO A 289 -10.77 15.37 1.04
N GLU A 290 -11.80 16.14 1.40
CA GLU A 290 -11.97 16.65 2.77
C GLU A 290 -12.18 15.51 3.79
N GLN A 291 -12.82 14.41 3.36
CA GLN A 291 -13.02 13.24 4.22
C GLN A 291 -11.70 12.51 4.48
N VAL A 292 -10.82 12.42 3.48
CA VAL A 292 -9.47 11.84 3.63
C VAL A 292 -8.66 12.67 4.62
N ILE A 293 -8.63 13.99 4.43
CA ILE A 293 -7.94 14.92 5.32
C ILE A 293 -8.45 14.77 6.75
N GLN A 294 -9.77 14.79 6.94
CA GLN A 294 -10.39 14.66 8.25
C GLN A 294 -10.05 13.33 8.91
N SER A 295 -10.10 12.21 8.15
CA SER A 295 -9.77 10.88 8.66
C SER A 295 -8.33 10.82 9.18
N VAL A 296 -7.36 11.23 8.35
CA VAL A 296 -5.94 11.21 8.70
C VAL A 296 -5.67 12.14 9.88
N MET A 297 -6.09 13.41 9.80
CA MET A 297 -5.78 14.41 10.82
C MET A 297 -6.42 14.10 12.17
N THR A 298 -7.64 13.55 12.20
CA THR A 298 -8.29 13.16 13.45
C THR A 298 -7.51 12.05 14.16
N LYS A 299 -7.07 11.04 13.39
CA LYS A 299 -6.32 9.91 13.93
C LYS A 299 -4.91 10.31 14.36
N LEU A 300 -4.22 11.13 13.57
CA LEU A 300 -2.90 11.66 13.92
C LEU A 300 -2.94 12.51 15.19
N LYS A 301 -3.92 13.40 15.34
CA LYS A 301 -4.09 14.19 16.56
C LYS A 301 -4.37 13.33 17.79
N LYS A 302 -5.05 12.21 17.61
CA LYS A 302 -5.31 11.26 18.71
C LYS A 302 -4.08 10.45 19.08
N ASN A 303 -3.32 9.98 18.07
CA ASN A 303 -2.20 9.08 18.28
C ASN A 303 -0.86 9.82 18.54
N GLY A 304 -0.79 11.12 18.19
CA GLY A 304 0.41 11.93 18.30
C GLY A 304 1.45 11.72 17.20
N LYS A 305 1.50 10.54 16.60
CA LYS A 305 2.47 10.13 15.57
C LYS A 305 1.93 8.94 14.77
N GLY A 306 2.62 8.55 13.70
CA GLY A 306 2.32 7.26 13.05
C GLY A 306 2.76 7.12 11.60
N ILE A 307 2.80 5.85 11.16
CA ILE A 307 2.87 5.44 9.76
C ILE A 307 1.45 5.53 9.20
N VAL A 308 1.24 6.40 8.21
CA VAL A 308 -0.07 6.63 7.59
C VAL A 308 -0.18 5.82 6.31
N LEU A 309 -1.22 5.00 6.21
CA LEU A 309 -1.59 4.26 5.02
C LEU A 309 -2.63 5.05 4.22
N MET A 310 -2.33 5.30 2.97
CA MET A 310 -3.19 5.90 1.94
C MET A 310 -3.00 5.15 0.63
N HIS A 311 -3.80 5.45 -0.39
CA HIS A 311 -3.71 4.81 -1.70
C HIS A 311 -3.59 5.87 -2.79
N ASP A 312 -2.44 5.91 -3.48
CA ASP A 312 -2.17 6.93 -4.50
C ASP A 312 -2.93 6.71 -5.82
N PHE A 313 -3.52 5.53 -6.03
CA PHE A 313 -4.40 5.29 -7.16
C PHE A 313 -5.80 5.95 -6.96
N GLN A 314 -6.15 6.35 -5.74
CA GLN A 314 -7.42 7.02 -5.44
C GLN A 314 -7.33 8.52 -5.78
N ARG A 315 -8.22 8.98 -6.67
CA ARG A 315 -8.26 10.37 -7.11
C ARG A 315 -8.47 11.36 -5.96
N HIS A 316 -9.41 11.07 -5.08
CA HIS A 316 -9.71 11.96 -3.94
C HIS A 316 -8.56 12.01 -2.92
N THR A 317 -7.72 10.96 -2.82
CA THR A 317 -6.49 11.00 -2.03
C THR A 317 -5.46 11.91 -2.68
N ALA A 318 -5.24 11.76 -3.99
CA ALA A 318 -4.33 12.62 -4.72
C ALA A 318 -4.74 14.11 -4.63
N GLU A 319 -6.04 14.41 -4.77
CA GLU A 319 -6.61 15.75 -4.61
C GLU A 319 -6.49 16.29 -3.18
N ALA A 320 -6.50 15.40 -2.16
CA ALA A 320 -6.38 15.80 -0.75
C ALA A 320 -4.95 16.22 -0.37
N MET A 321 -3.92 15.72 -1.07
CA MET A 321 -2.53 15.85 -0.63
C MET A 321 -2.06 17.28 -0.35
N PRO A 322 -2.29 18.28 -1.21
CA PRO A 322 -1.79 19.63 -0.93
C PRO A 322 -2.32 20.20 0.39
N GLU A 323 -3.61 20.02 0.65
CA GLU A 323 -4.24 20.52 1.87
C GLU A 323 -3.88 19.67 3.09
N LEU A 324 -3.78 18.35 2.95
CA LEU A 324 -3.33 17.46 4.02
C LEU A 324 -1.92 17.85 4.50
N LEU A 325 -0.98 18.06 3.58
CA LEU A 325 0.38 18.47 3.91
C LEU A 325 0.41 19.84 4.59
N ARG A 326 -0.42 20.78 4.15
CA ARG A 326 -0.59 22.09 4.81
C ARG A 326 -1.10 21.92 6.24
N GLN A 327 -2.07 21.04 6.47
CA GLN A 327 -2.60 20.77 7.81
C GLN A 327 -1.61 20.04 8.71
N LEU A 328 -0.85 19.09 8.19
CA LEU A 328 0.24 18.45 8.93
C LEU A 328 1.21 19.50 9.47
N LYS A 329 1.69 20.37 8.59
CA LYS A 329 2.59 21.49 8.96
C LYS A 329 1.97 22.42 10.00
N ALA A 330 0.72 22.86 9.78
CA ALA A 330 0.03 23.79 10.68
C ALA A 330 -0.23 23.20 12.07
N ASN A 331 -0.29 21.86 12.20
CA ASN A 331 -0.46 21.18 13.47
C ASN A 331 0.86 20.65 14.06
N GLY A 332 2.01 21.08 13.52
CA GLY A 332 3.34 20.77 14.07
C GLY A 332 3.83 19.35 13.77
N PHE A 333 3.16 18.60 12.89
CA PHE A 333 3.66 17.30 12.44
C PHE A 333 4.88 17.45 11.54
N LYS A 334 5.81 16.50 11.66
CA LYS A 334 7.07 16.45 10.93
C LYS A 334 7.14 15.18 10.12
N VAL A 335 7.45 15.29 8.84
CA VAL A 335 7.55 14.10 7.97
C VAL A 335 8.93 13.46 8.08
N VAL A 336 8.92 12.15 8.30
CA VAL A 336 10.10 11.27 8.34
C VAL A 336 10.09 10.40 7.09
N HIS A 337 11.24 10.23 6.47
CA HIS A 337 11.41 9.33 5.32
C HIS A 337 12.14 8.05 5.73
N MET A 338 11.59 6.90 5.38
CA MET A 338 12.23 5.60 5.58
C MET A 338 13.04 5.23 4.34
N VAL A 339 14.29 4.84 4.55
CA VAL A 339 15.16 4.29 3.49
C VAL A 339 15.71 2.94 3.92
N PRO A 340 15.96 2.00 3.00
CA PRO A 340 16.56 0.73 3.36
C PRO A 340 18.08 0.87 3.54
N ARG A 341 18.66 0.06 4.44
CA ARG A 341 20.12 -0.10 4.56
C ARG A 341 20.72 -0.87 3.38
N ALA A 342 19.96 -1.81 2.82
CA ALA A 342 20.35 -2.64 1.69
C ALA A 342 19.24 -2.65 0.64
N THR A 343 19.57 -3.04 -0.58
CA THR A 343 18.60 -3.24 -1.67
C THR A 343 18.14 -4.69 -1.72
N LEU A 344 16.96 -4.92 -2.29
CA LEU A 344 16.41 -6.24 -2.49
C LEU A 344 16.90 -6.83 -3.83
N GLU A 345 17.40 -8.06 -3.79
CA GLU A 345 17.69 -8.84 -4.97
C GLU A 345 16.46 -9.66 -5.38
N SER A 346 16.01 -9.51 -6.62
CA SER A 346 14.94 -10.36 -7.19
C SER A 346 15.44 -11.77 -7.42
N LEU A 347 14.53 -12.71 -7.55
CA LEU A 347 14.87 -14.10 -7.83
C LEU A 347 14.74 -14.40 -9.34
N PRO A 348 15.77 -14.94 -10.02
CA PRO A 348 15.78 -15.13 -11.48
C PRO A 348 14.59 -15.92 -12.03
N LYS A 349 14.07 -16.87 -11.24
CA LYS A 349 12.85 -17.62 -11.59
C LYS A 349 11.67 -16.69 -11.84
N TYR A 350 11.46 -15.72 -10.98
CA TYR A 350 10.31 -14.80 -11.04
C TYR A 350 10.54 -13.68 -12.05
N ASP A 351 11.78 -13.27 -12.25
CA ASP A 351 12.14 -12.36 -13.34
C ASP A 351 11.76 -12.93 -14.71
N GLU A 352 11.99 -14.24 -14.90
CA GLU A 352 11.57 -14.90 -16.14
C GLU A 352 10.05 -15.04 -16.24
N MET A 353 9.36 -15.32 -15.13
CA MET A 353 7.90 -15.37 -15.12
C MET A 353 7.28 -14.02 -15.50
N VAL A 354 7.80 -12.93 -14.94
CA VAL A 354 7.34 -11.55 -15.27
C VAL A 354 7.60 -11.23 -16.75
N ARG A 355 8.80 -11.56 -17.28
CA ARG A 355 9.10 -11.37 -18.72
C ARG A 355 8.17 -12.16 -19.63
N GLN A 356 7.71 -13.33 -19.22
CA GLN A 356 6.74 -14.12 -20.00
C GLN A 356 5.36 -13.48 -19.97
N GLN A 357 4.92 -12.95 -18.82
CA GLN A 357 3.65 -12.20 -18.72
C GLN A 357 3.64 -10.95 -19.60
N ASP A 358 4.73 -10.18 -19.62
CA ASP A 358 4.87 -9.01 -20.45
C ASP A 358 4.76 -9.34 -21.95
N LYS A 359 5.42 -10.40 -22.40
CA LYS A 359 5.32 -10.88 -23.79
C LYS A 359 3.90 -11.28 -24.17
N LEU A 360 3.14 -11.88 -23.28
CA LEU A 360 1.75 -12.25 -23.51
C LEU A 360 0.86 -10.99 -23.63
N SER A 361 1.09 -9.98 -22.80
CA SER A 361 0.38 -8.71 -22.87
C SER A 361 0.61 -7.96 -24.18
N VAL A 362 1.86 -7.89 -24.63
CA VAL A 362 2.23 -7.25 -25.92
C VAL A 362 1.60 -7.95 -27.11
N ASN A 363 1.48 -9.28 -27.08
CA ASN A 363 0.83 -10.02 -28.16
C ASN A 363 -0.68 -9.74 -28.27
N ASN A 364 -1.34 -9.31 -27.20
CA ASN A 364 -2.76 -8.94 -27.21
C ASN A 364 -3.02 -7.50 -27.68
N THR A 365 -1.99 -6.66 -27.81
CA THR A 365 -2.11 -5.25 -28.22
C THR A 365 -1.92 -5.05 -29.74
N ARG A 366 -1.91 -6.12 -30.57
CA ARG A 366 -1.84 -5.98 -32.01
C ARG A 366 -3.02 -5.13 -32.52
N PRO A 367 -2.77 -4.03 -33.27
CA PRO A 367 -3.86 -3.25 -33.83
C PRO A 367 -4.70 -4.12 -34.76
N ALA A 368 -6.01 -3.94 -34.74
CA ALA A 368 -6.95 -4.71 -35.56
C ALA A 368 -6.55 -4.72 -37.05
N SER A 369 -5.93 -3.63 -37.55
CA SER A 369 -5.39 -3.52 -38.89
C SER A 369 -4.26 -4.49 -39.22
N SER A 370 -3.57 -5.05 -38.23
CA SER A 370 -2.51 -6.06 -38.42
C SER A 370 -3.04 -7.49 -38.42
N VAL A 371 -4.28 -7.71 -37.99
CA VAL A 371 -4.92 -9.03 -37.87
C VAL A 371 -6.14 -9.17 -38.79
N VAL A 372 -6.74 -8.04 -39.23
CA VAL A 372 -7.91 -8.02 -40.10
C VAL A 372 -7.56 -7.29 -41.40
N ARG A 373 -7.64 -8.01 -42.53
CA ARG A 373 -7.49 -7.43 -43.89
C ARG A 373 -8.87 -7.40 -44.55
N THR A 374 -9.32 -6.21 -44.93
CA THR A 374 -10.52 -6.08 -45.75
C THR A 374 -10.18 -6.52 -47.17
N ILE A 375 -10.84 -7.53 -47.71
CA ILE A 375 -10.79 -7.92 -49.11
C ILE A 375 -12.01 -7.28 -49.75
N SER A 376 -11.79 -6.16 -50.48
CA SER A 376 -12.85 -5.56 -51.31
C SER A 376 -13.05 -6.48 -52.52
N GLY A 377 -14.22 -7.10 -52.61
CA GLY A 377 -14.63 -7.76 -53.86
C GLY A 377 -14.93 -6.71 -54.92
N ASN A 378 -14.39 -6.93 -56.11
CA ASN A 378 -14.81 -6.20 -57.32
C ASN A 378 -16.22 -6.61 -57.71
#